data_744fb7a01183ce89afb7ed6342b34f0a
#
_entry.id   744fb7a01183ce89afb7ed6342b34f0a
#
_cell.length_a   1.000
_cell.length_b   1.000
_cell.length_c   1.000
_cell.angle_alpha   90.00
_cell.angle_beta   90.00
_cell.angle_gamma   90.00
#
_symmetry.space_group_name_H-M   'P 1'
#
loop_
_entity.id
_entity.type
_entity.pdbx_description
1 polymer ?
#
loop_
_entity_poly.entity_id
_entity_poly.type
_entity_poly.pdbx_seq_one_letter_code
_entity_poly.pdbx_strand_id
1 'polypeptide(L)'
;KNELLGKMLAREGIKHNLLNAKNHEREAEIVAQAGKLGAVTVATNMAGRGTDIMLGGNAEYLSRADLVKAGYSEEVIVDATGYADTDNADILAARKLFAERMAYHKAIIKEEAEKVRAAGGLFIIGTERHESRRIDNQLRGRAGRQGDPGETRFYISLEDDLMRLFGGDRIQNMMEKFDLDEDTPIENKMLTRAIENAQTTVE
;
A
#
# COMPACT_ATOMS: atom_id res chain seq x y z
N LYS A 1 -5.71 -15.35 -2.98
CA LYS A 1 -6.09 -14.17 -3.80
C LYS A 1 -4.87 -13.46 -4.38
N ASN A 2 -3.84 -13.08 -3.60
CA ASN A 2 -2.69 -12.29 -4.06
C ASN A 2 -1.95 -12.89 -5.25
N GLU A 3 -1.58 -14.17 -5.17
CA GLU A 3 -0.86 -14.85 -6.26
C GLU A 3 -1.70 -14.94 -7.53
N LEU A 4 -3.01 -15.15 -7.38
CA LEU A 4 -3.94 -15.17 -8.51
C LEU A 4 -4.01 -13.80 -9.18
N LEU A 5 -4.19 -12.74 -8.39
CA LEU A 5 -4.24 -11.38 -8.91
C LEU A 5 -2.92 -11.00 -9.59
N GLY A 6 -1.77 -11.37 -9.00
CA GLY A 6 -0.46 -11.17 -9.62
C GLY A 6 -0.33 -11.88 -10.98
N LYS A 7 -0.83 -13.11 -11.11
CA LYS A 7 -0.85 -13.83 -12.39
C LYS A 7 -1.76 -13.17 -13.42
N MET A 8 -2.91 -12.66 -13.00
CA MET A 8 -3.84 -11.94 -13.89
C MET A 8 -3.22 -10.64 -14.38
N LEU A 9 -2.61 -9.85 -13.50
CA LEU A 9 -1.89 -8.62 -13.88
C LEU A 9 -0.74 -8.89 -14.85
N ALA A 10 0.03 -9.96 -14.62
CA ALA A 10 1.09 -10.38 -15.53
C ALA A 10 0.56 -10.76 -16.90
N ARG A 11 -0.59 -11.44 -16.97
CA ARG A 11 -1.26 -11.81 -18.23
C ARG A 11 -1.69 -10.57 -19.03
N GLU A 12 -2.17 -9.54 -18.33
CA GLU A 12 -2.55 -8.26 -18.94
C GLU A 12 -1.35 -7.34 -19.25
N GLY A 13 -0.12 -7.80 -18.98
CA GLY A 13 1.09 -7.02 -19.20
C GLY A 13 1.28 -5.86 -18.21
N ILE A 14 0.59 -5.88 -17.07
CA ILE A 14 0.69 -4.85 -16.04
C ILE A 14 1.86 -5.17 -15.12
N LYS A 15 2.88 -4.32 -15.17
CA LYS A 15 4.03 -4.43 -14.27
C LYS A 15 3.60 -4.15 -12.83
N HIS A 16 3.95 -5.04 -11.91
CA HIS A 16 3.56 -4.95 -10.51
C HIS A 16 4.60 -5.58 -9.58
N ASN A 17 4.53 -5.23 -8.31
CA ASN A 17 5.23 -5.90 -7.22
C ASN A 17 4.24 -6.73 -6.41
N LEU A 18 4.65 -7.93 -6.01
CA LEU A 18 3.87 -8.80 -5.14
C LEU A 18 4.52 -8.86 -3.75
N LEU A 19 3.76 -8.44 -2.75
CA LEU A 19 4.17 -8.40 -1.37
C LEU A 19 3.39 -9.45 -0.56
N ASN A 20 4.07 -10.53 -0.19
CA ASN A 20 3.52 -11.62 0.59
C ASN A 20 4.56 -12.14 1.60
N ALA A 21 4.15 -13.11 2.44
CA ALA A 21 5.02 -13.69 3.45
C ALA A 21 6.33 -14.31 2.92
N LYS A 22 6.41 -14.61 1.63
CA LYS A 22 7.59 -15.19 0.98
C LYS A 22 8.64 -14.14 0.59
N ASN A 23 8.27 -12.85 0.57
CA ASN A 23 9.09 -11.75 0.07
C ASN A 23 9.41 -10.70 1.14
N HIS A 24 9.50 -11.10 2.40
CA HIS A 24 9.76 -10.20 3.53
C HIS A 24 11.04 -9.37 3.39
N GLU A 25 12.09 -9.95 2.82
CA GLU A 25 13.38 -9.27 2.65
C GLU A 25 13.29 -8.04 1.73
N ARG A 26 12.34 -8.04 0.79
CA ARG A 26 12.11 -6.94 -0.15
C ARG A 26 10.94 -6.03 0.25
N GLU A 27 10.31 -6.30 1.38
CA GLU A 27 9.11 -5.56 1.80
C GLU A 27 9.37 -4.05 1.92
N ALA A 28 10.43 -3.67 2.61
CA ALA A 28 10.79 -2.27 2.80
C ALA A 28 11.09 -1.55 1.47
N GLU A 29 11.76 -2.22 0.54
CA GLU A 29 12.02 -1.71 -0.81
C GLU A 29 10.72 -1.48 -1.58
N ILE A 30 9.84 -2.49 -1.59
CA ILE A 30 8.56 -2.43 -2.31
C ILE A 30 7.67 -1.33 -1.75
N VAL A 31 7.55 -1.22 -0.43
CA VAL A 31 6.74 -0.18 0.22
C VAL A 31 7.32 1.21 -0.04
N ALA A 32 8.65 1.37 -0.02
CA ALA A 32 9.31 2.63 -0.32
C ALA A 32 9.05 3.11 -1.76
N GLN A 33 8.80 2.21 -2.69
CA GLN A 33 8.53 2.49 -4.10
C GLN A 33 7.04 2.49 -4.47
N ALA A 34 6.15 2.09 -3.54
CA ALA A 34 4.72 1.92 -3.81
C ALA A 34 4.00 3.23 -4.18
N GLY A 35 4.52 4.37 -3.76
CA GLY A 35 3.97 5.71 -4.07
C GLY A 35 4.46 6.32 -5.38
N LYS A 36 5.28 5.64 -6.18
CA LYS A 36 5.75 6.13 -7.46
C LYS A 36 4.64 6.18 -8.51
N LEU A 37 4.82 7.05 -9.50
CA LEU A 37 3.91 7.17 -10.63
C LEU A 37 3.79 5.84 -11.38
N GLY A 38 2.56 5.38 -11.57
CA GLY A 38 2.28 4.11 -12.27
C GLY A 38 2.70 2.84 -11.53
N ALA A 39 3.17 2.93 -10.29
CA ALA A 39 3.49 1.76 -9.48
C ALA A 39 2.22 0.99 -9.12
N VAL A 40 2.27 -0.33 -9.26
CA VAL A 40 1.20 -1.24 -8.84
C VAL A 40 1.79 -2.25 -7.85
N THR A 41 1.21 -2.31 -6.65
CA THR A 41 1.62 -3.23 -5.60
C THR A 41 0.44 -4.08 -5.16
N VAL A 42 0.61 -5.39 -5.25
CA VAL A 42 -0.35 -6.37 -4.72
C VAL A 42 0.17 -6.85 -3.37
N ALA A 43 -0.63 -6.68 -2.33
CA ALA A 43 -0.20 -6.97 -0.96
C ALA A 43 -1.30 -7.66 -0.15
N THR A 44 -0.91 -8.37 0.92
CA THR A 44 -1.84 -8.72 1.99
C THR A 44 -2.13 -7.48 2.84
N ASN A 45 -3.25 -7.47 3.56
CA ASN A 45 -3.63 -6.37 4.45
C ASN A 45 -2.61 -6.09 5.56
N MET A 46 -1.80 -7.08 5.92
CA MET A 46 -0.76 -6.98 6.96
C MET A 46 0.56 -6.43 6.44
N ALA A 47 0.80 -6.47 5.14
CA ALA A 47 2.04 -6.03 4.54
C ALA A 47 2.23 -4.50 4.64
N GLY A 48 3.45 -4.06 4.93
CA GLY A 48 3.79 -2.64 5.08
C GLY A 48 3.09 -1.95 6.25
N ARG A 49 2.60 -2.69 7.24
CA ARG A 49 1.95 -2.12 8.42
C ARG A 49 2.92 -1.24 9.20
N GLY A 50 2.46 -0.04 9.56
CA GLY A 50 3.28 0.93 10.30
C GLY A 50 4.22 1.76 9.43
N THR A 51 4.26 1.53 8.11
CA THR A 51 5.07 2.31 7.18
C THR A 51 4.18 3.18 6.30
N ASP A 52 4.49 4.47 6.20
CA ASP A 52 3.78 5.38 5.32
C ASP A 52 4.20 5.18 3.85
N ILE A 53 3.22 5.19 2.96
CA ILE A 53 3.46 5.22 1.52
C ILE A 53 3.59 6.67 1.10
N MET A 54 4.79 7.07 0.70
CA MET A 54 5.09 8.44 0.29
C MET A 54 4.92 8.59 -1.21
N LEU A 55 4.17 9.60 -1.64
CA LEU A 55 3.98 9.88 -3.05
C LEU A 55 5.30 10.27 -3.70
N GLY A 56 5.60 9.65 -4.84
CA GLY A 56 6.86 9.80 -5.56
C GLY A 56 7.99 8.91 -5.07
N GLY A 57 7.86 8.29 -3.91
CA GLY A 57 8.85 7.39 -3.31
C GLY A 57 9.41 7.91 -1.98
N ASN A 58 10.30 7.14 -1.36
CA ASN A 58 10.90 7.44 -0.07
C ASN A 58 12.38 7.81 -0.23
N ALA A 59 12.69 9.11 -0.09
CA ALA A 59 14.05 9.62 -0.22
C ALA A 59 15.00 9.08 0.86
N GLU A 60 14.53 8.90 2.09
CA GLU A 60 15.34 8.37 3.18
C GLU A 60 15.77 6.94 2.91
N TYR A 61 14.82 6.09 2.48
CA TYR A 61 15.12 4.71 2.12
C TYR A 61 16.18 4.64 1.01
N LEU A 62 16.01 5.42 -0.06
CA LEU A 62 16.96 5.47 -1.18
C LEU A 62 18.34 5.97 -0.74
N SER A 63 18.38 6.96 0.14
CA SER A 63 19.64 7.50 0.65
C SER A 63 20.37 6.51 1.55
N ARG A 64 19.66 5.77 2.40
CA ARG A 64 20.25 4.67 3.19
C ARG A 64 20.78 3.56 2.28
N ALA A 65 20.05 3.20 1.24
CA ALA A 65 20.52 2.21 0.25
C ALA A 65 21.79 2.67 -0.48
N ASP A 66 21.93 3.97 -0.74
CA ASP A 66 23.15 4.53 -1.33
C ASP A 66 24.33 4.46 -0.38
N LEU A 67 24.13 4.64 0.93
CA LEU A 67 25.19 4.43 1.92
C LEU A 67 25.64 2.95 1.98
N VAL A 68 24.71 2.02 1.92
CA VAL A 68 25.04 0.58 1.84
C VAL A 68 25.89 0.30 0.60
N LYS A 69 25.54 0.85 -0.56
CA LYS A 69 26.31 0.71 -1.81
C LYS A 69 27.68 1.35 -1.72
N ALA A 70 27.83 2.41 -0.94
CA ALA A 70 29.11 3.07 -0.68
C ALA A 70 30.01 2.28 0.31
N GLY A 71 29.52 1.18 0.87
CA GLY A 71 30.29 0.28 1.73
C GLY A 71 30.20 0.57 3.23
N TYR A 72 29.32 1.47 3.68
CA TYR A 72 29.10 1.72 5.09
C TYR A 72 28.35 0.55 5.75
N SER A 73 28.74 0.21 6.97
CA SER A 73 28.05 -0.80 7.79
C SER A 73 26.68 -0.30 8.27
N GLU A 74 25.79 -1.21 8.63
CA GLU A 74 24.49 -0.88 9.15
C GLU A 74 24.57 -0.02 10.43
N GLU A 75 25.50 -0.30 11.32
CA GLU A 75 25.76 0.46 12.55
C GLU A 75 26.13 1.92 12.23
N VAL A 76 27.07 2.13 11.30
CA VAL A 76 27.47 3.47 10.85
C VAL A 76 26.28 4.21 10.20
N ILE A 77 25.44 3.53 9.44
CA ILE A 77 24.27 4.13 8.81
C ILE A 77 23.25 4.58 9.87
N VAL A 78 23.00 3.77 10.89
CA VAL A 78 22.10 4.10 11.99
C VAL A 78 22.60 5.36 12.71
N ASP A 79 23.89 5.42 13.06
CA ASP A 79 24.48 6.56 13.74
C ASP A 79 24.54 7.82 12.84
N ALA A 80 24.81 7.64 11.55
CA ALA A 80 24.83 8.73 10.57
C ALA A 80 23.46 9.37 10.35
N THR A 81 22.40 8.57 10.43
CA THR A 81 21.01 9.03 10.29
C THR A 81 20.39 9.48 11.63
N GLY A 82 21.09 9.24 12.74
CA GLY A 82 20.74 9.75 14.07
C GLY A 82 21.21 11.19 14.31
N TYR A 83 20.82 11.73 15.46
CA TYR A 83 21.15 13.12 15.87
C TYR A 83 22.23 13.18 16.96
N ALA A 84 22.80 12.06 17.36
CA ALA A 84 23.83 12.02 18.40
C ALA A 84 25.11 12.73 17.93
N ASP A 85 25.72 13.51 18.83
CA ASP A 85 27.02 14.10 18.55
C ASP A 85 28.08 13.00 18.45
N THR A 86 28.97 13.15 17.50
CA THR A 86 30.06 12.21 17.24
C THR A 86 31.27 12.93 16.67
N ASP A 87 32.46 12.45 17.01
CA ASP A 87 33.75 12.82 16.40
C ASP A 87 34.31 11.71 15.49
N ASN A 88 33.56 10.61 15.34
CA ASN A 88 33.95 9.52 14.48
C ASN A 88 33.94 9.95 13.01
N ALA A 89 35.10 9.89 12.37
CA ALA A 89 35.28 10.33 10.98
C ALA A 89 34.41 9.59 9.98
N ASP A 90 34.21 8.26 10.17
CA ASP A 90 33.38 7.45 9.28
C ASP A 90 31.90 7.82 9.38
N ILE A 91 31.41 8.07 10.62
CA ILE A 91 30.03 8.50 10.85
C ILE A 91 29.81 9.90 10.26
N LEU A 92 30.77 10.82 10.44
CA LEU A 92 30.68 12.17 9.86
C LEU A 92 30.68 12.13 8.33
N ALA A 93 31.52 11.31 7.72
CA ALA A 93 31.55 11.11 6.25
C ALA A 93 30.24 10.51 5.74
N ALA A 94 29.72 9.49 6.41
CA ALA A 94 28.43 8.88 6.08
C ALA A 94 27.27 9.88 6.23
N ARG A 95 27.27 10.71 7.28
CA ARG A 95 26.28 11.76 7.51
C ARG A 95 26.27 12.81 6.39
N LYS A 96 27.45 13.23 5.95
CA LYS A 96 27.60 14.14 4.81
C LYS A 96 27.03 13.53 3.53
N LEU A 97 27.43 12.30 3.21
CA LEU A 97 26.93 11.59 2.04
C LEU A 97 25.42 11.39 2.10
N PHE A 98 24.90 11.03 3.28
CA PHE A 98 23.45 10.90 3.48
C PHE A 98 22.71 12.20 3.18
N ALA A 99 23.20 13.34 3.67
CA ALA A 99 22.60 14.65 3.40
C ALA A 99 22.62 15.01 1.91
N GLU A 100 23.72 14.75 1.22
CA GLU A 100 23.85 14.94 -0.24
C GLU A 100 22.86 14.06 -1.02
N ARG A 101 22.76 12.77 -0.67
CA ARG A 101 21.84 11.83 -1.32
C ARG A 101 20.37 12.15 -1.01
N MET A 102 20.07 12.60 0.21
CA MET A 102 18.74 13.08 0.58
C MET A 102 18.30 14.27 -0.28
N ALA A 103 19.18 15.26 -0.45
CA ALA A 103 18.89 16.42 -1.30
C ALA A 103 18.66 15.99 -2.75
N TYR A 104 19.48 15.11 -3.28
CA TYR A 104 19.37 14.57 -4.64
C TYR A 104 18.04 13.84 -4.85
N HIS A 105 17.72 12.87 -3.97
CA HIS A 105 16.50 12.09 -4.08
C HIS A 105 15.24 12.93 -3.87
N LYS A 106 15.26 13.84 -2.89
CA LYS A 106 14.13 14.75 -2.65
C LYS A 106 13.79 15.61 -3.86
N ALA A 107 14.79 16.11 -4.60
CA ALA A 107 14.57 16.92 -5.79
C ALA A 107 13.85 16.12 -6.89
N ILE A 108 14.27 14.88 -7.13
CA ILE A 108 13.64 13.99 -8.13
C ILE A 108 12.24 13.59 -7.69
N ILE A 109 12.09 13.16 -6.42
CA ILE A 109 10.82 12.69 -5.86
C ILE A 109 9.79 13.82 -5.85
N LYS A 110 10.19 15.06 -5.57
CA LYS A 110 9.28 16.21 -5.57
C LYS A 110 8.53 16.35 -6.89
N GLU A 111 9.24 16.28 -8.00
CA GLU A 111 8.62 16.37 -9.34
C GLU A 111 7.68 15.20 -9.62
N GLU A 112 8.10 13.99 -9.28
CA GLU A 112 7.27 12.79 -9.45
C GLU A 112 6.04 12.81 -8.54
N ALA A 113 6.19 13.25 -7.29
CA ALA A 113 5.09 13.38 -6.33
C ALA A 113 4.00 14.35 -6.82
N GLU A 114 4.40 15.46 -7.46
CA GLU A 114 3.42 16.38 -8.07
C GLU A 114 2.62 15.72 -9.19
N LYS A 115 3.26 14.90 -10.02
CA LYS A 115 2.58 14.12 -11.06
C LYS A 115 1.59 13.11 -10.46
N VAL A 116 1.99 12.44 -9.38
CA VAL A 116 1.13 11.49 -8.66
C VAL A 116 -0.06 12.21 -8.03
N ARG A 117 0.15 13.37 -7.39
CA ARG A 117 -0.94 14.21 -6.84
C ARG A 117 -1.91 14.66 -7.92
N ALA A 118 -1.39 15.11 -9.05
CA ALA A 118 -2.21 15.51 -10.20
C ALA A 118 -3.05 14.35 -10.77
N ALA A 119 -2.55 13.12 -10.66
CA ALA A 119 -3.28 11.91 -11.05
C ALA A 119 -4.31 11.44 -10.01
N GLY A 120 -4.40 12.09 -8.84
CA GLY A 120 -5.34 11.75 -7.77
C GLY A 120 -4.72 11.08 -6.55
N GLY A 121 -3.39 10.95 -6.50
CA GLY A 121 -2.66 10.37 -5.38
C GLY A 121 -2.68 8.83 -5.34
N LEU A 122 -2.59 8.26 -4.14
CA LEU A 122 -2.63 6.81 -3.95
C LEU A 122 -4.05 6.28 -4.09
N PHE A 123 -4.23 5.33 -5.00
CA PHE A 123 -5.49 4.61 -5.18
C PHE A 123 -5.40 3.22 -4.53
N ILE A 124 -6.20 2.97 -3.51
CA ILE A 124 -6.24 1.70 -2.79
C ILE A 124 -7.45 0.88 -3.24
N ILE A 125 -7.19 -0.33 -3.69
CA ILE A 125 -8.22 -1.31 -4.05
C ILE A 125 -8.23 -2.42 -3.00
N GLY A 126 -9.31 -2.50 -2.23
CA GLY A 126 -9.58 -3.62 -1.35
C GLY A 126 -10.36 -4.70 -2.11
N THR A 127 -9.89 -5.94 -2.08
CA THR A 127 -10.54 -7.07 -2.79
C THR A 127 -11.44 -7.91 -1.89
N GLU A 128 -11.60 -7.51 -0.64
CA GLU A 128 -12.51 -8.08 0.35
C GLU A 128 -12.70 -7.13 1.52
N ARG A 129 -13.78 -7.28 2.26
CA ARG A 129 -14.00 -6.63 3.56
C ARG A 129 -13.52 -7.57 4.66
N HIS A 130 -13.00 -6.99 5.73
CA HIS A 130 -12.59 -7.74 6.92
C HIS A 130 -13.75 -7.84 7.93
N GLU A 131 -13.61 -8.78 8.86
CA GLU A 131 -14.55 -8.94 9.97
C GLU A 131 -14.60 -7.70 10.87
N SER A 132 -13.48 -6.98 11.00
CA SER A 132 -13.39 -5.75 11.76
C SER A 132 -13.32 -4.51 10.86
N ARG A 133 -14.24 -3.58 11.09
CA ARG A 133 -14.27 -2.25 10.46
C ARG A 133 -12.95 -1.49 10.69
N ARG A 134 -12.31 -1.72 11.83
CA ARG A 134 -11.02 -1.10 12.16
C ARG A 134 -9.94 -1.49 11.16
N ILE A 135 -9.90 -2.75 10.73
CA ILE A 135 -8.92 -3.24 9.73
C ILE A 135 -9.18 -2.58 8.37
N ASP A 136 -10.43 -2.50 7.95
CA ASP A 136 -10.80 -1.81 6.72
C ASP A 136 -10.42 -0.33 6.75
N ASN A 137 -10.63 0.34 7.88
CA ASN A 137 -10.27 1.74 8.06
C ASN A 137 -8.74 1.94 8.10
N GLN A 138 -7.98 1.00 8.63
CA GLN A 138 -6.51 1.02 8.53
C GLN A 138 -6.04 0.91 7.08
N LEU A 139 -6.70 0.11 6.26
CA LEU A 139 -6.40 0.03 4.84
C LEU A 139 -6.75 1.34 4.12
N ARG A 140 -7.95 1.88 4.34
CA ARG A 140 -8.37 3.17 3.78
C ARG A 140 -7.43 4.31 4.18
N GLY A 141 -6.99 4.33 5.43
CA GLY A 141 -6.12 5.34 6.00
C GLY A 141 -4.68 5.33 5.46
N ARG A 142 -4.34 4.46 4.53
CA ARG A 142 -3.07 4.50 3.80
C ARG A 142 -3.08 5.52 2.66
N ALA A 143 -4.27 5.85 2.13
CA ALA A 143 -4.45 6.92 1.15
C ALA A 143 -4.75 8.25 1.85
N GLY A 144 -4.49 9.37 1.18
CA GLY A 144 -4.83 10.71 1.68
C GLY A 144 -4.03 11.16 2.90
N ARG A 145 -2.86 10.59 3.15
CA ARG A 145 -2.01 10.98 4.27
C ARG A 145 -1.32 12.31 4.01
N GLN A 146 -1.03 13.04 5.08
CA GLN A 146 -0.31 14.33 5.05
C GLN A 146 -1.00 15.40 4.18
N GLY A 147 -2.33 15.29 3.98
CA GLY A 147 -3.09 16.20 3.14
C GLY A 147 -3.01 15.91 1.64
N ASP A 148 -2.36 14.83 1.23
CA ASP A 148 -2.33 14.39 -0.15
C ASP A 148 -3.71 13.89 -0.61
N PRO A 149 -4.06 14.03 -1.91
CA PRO A 149 -5.22 13.37 -2.47
C PRO A 149 -5.07 11.85 -2.43
N GLY A 150 -6.18 11.14 -2.43
CA GLY A 150 -6.20 9.69 -2.48
C GLY A 150 -7.61 9.15 -2.65
N GLU A 151 -7.71 7.93 -3.12
CA GLU A 151 -8.99 7.24 -3.28
C GLU A 151 -8.89 5.82 -2.73
N THR A 152 -9.97 5.33 -2.18
CA THR A 152 -10.08 3.93 -1.73
C THR A 152 -11.37 3.33 -2.23
N ARG A 153 -11.31 2.16 -2.84
CA ARG A 153 -12.46 1.43 -3.35
C ARG A 153 -12.38 -0.05 -2.96
N PHE A 154 -13.50 -0.60 -2.53
CA PHE A 154 -13.61 -2.03 -2.25
C PHE A 154 -14.39 -2.72 -3.38
N TYR A 155 -13.82 -3.78 -3.93
CA TYR A 155 -14.47 -4.73 -4.81
C TYR A 155 -14.61 -6.04 -4.06
N ILE A 156 -15.84 -6.41 -3.75
CA ILE A 156 -16.15 -7.58 -2.94
C ILE A 156 -16.97 -8.60 -3.73
N SER A 157 -16.77 -9.86 -3.42
CA SER A 157 -17.59 -10.96 -3.92
C SER A 157 -18.58 -11.40 -2.86
N LEU A 158 -19.76 -11.82 -3.28
CA LEU A 158 -20.75 -12.45 -2.39
C LEU A 158 -20.29 -13.82 -1.88
N GLU A 159 -19.26 -14.39 -2.51
CA GLU A 159 -18.58 -15.60 -2.07
C GLU A 159 -17.53 -15.36 -1.00
N ASP A 160 -17.19 -14.09 -0.69
CA ASP A 160 -16.27 -13.76 0.38
C ASP A 160 -16.80 -14.22 1.74
N ASP A 161 -15.89 -14.63 2.63
CA ASP A 161 -16.24 -15.27 3.92
C ASP A 161 -17.20 -14.43 4.76
N LEU A 162 -17.00 -13.12 4.85
CA LEU A 162 -17.89 -12.22 5.58
C LEU A 162 -19.33 -12.29 5.04
N MET A 163 -19.47 -12.31 3.71
CA MET A 163 -20.78 -12.34 3.06
C MET A 163 -21.45 -13.71 3.18
N ARG A 164 -20.68 -14.79 3.06
CA ARG A 164 -21.15 -16.16 3.19
C ARG A 164 -21.66 -16.48 4.60
N LEU A 165 -20.93 -16.02 5.62
CA LEU A 165 -21.23 -16.35 7.03
C LEU A 165 -22.36 -15.47 7.60
N PHE A 166 -22.47 -14.22 7.18
CA PHE A 166 -23.30 -13.19 7.85
C PHE A 166 -24.31 -12.49 6.97
N GLY A 167 -24.29 -12.71 5.66
CA GLY A 167 -25.19 -12.06 4.71
C GLY A 167 -26.02 -13.01 3.84
N GLY A 168 -25.80 -14.34 3.96
CA GLY A 168 -26.12 -15.35 2.96
C GLY A 168 -27.49 -15.27 2.30
N ASP A 169 -28.56 -15.51 3.07
CA ASP A 169 -29.89 -15.73 2.48
C ASP A 169 -30.53 -14.47 1.92
N ARG A 170 -30.34 -13.33 2.58
CA ARG A 170 -30.93 -12.05 2.12
C ARG A 170 -30.25 -11.53 0.86
N ILE A 171 -28.96 -11.70 0.76
CA ILE A 171 -28.17 -11.22 -0.37
C ILE A 171 -28.36 -12.14 -1.57
N GLN A 172 -28.40 -13.45 -1.34
CA GLN A 172 -28.68 -14.43 -2.37
C GLN A 172 -30.06 -14.22 -3.01
N ASN A 173 -31.10 -14.02 -2.20
CA ASN A 173 -32.45 -13.69 -2.67
C ASN A 173 -32.52 -12.35 -3.43
N MET A 174 -31.63 -11.41 -3.12
CA MET A 174 -31.56 -10.13 -3.80
C MET A 174 -30.83 -10.25 -5.14
N MET A 175 -29.81 -11.10 -5.24
CA MET A 175 -29.06 -11.37 -6.47
C MET A 175 -29.88 -12.13 -7.51
N GLU A 176 -30.70 -13.10 -7.10
CA GLU A 176 -31.61 -13.83 -7.98
C GLU A 176 -32.64 -12.90 -8.67
N LYS A 177 -32.92 -11.75 -8.06
CA LYS A 177 -33.83 -10.75 -8.65
C LYS A 177 -33.19 -9.83 -9.69
N PHE A 178 -31.85 -9.77 -9.74
CA PHE A 178 -31.15 -8.78 -10.59
C PHE A 178 -30.68 -9.35 -11.94
N ASP A 179 -30.73 -10.66 -12.16
CA ASP A 179 -30.34 -11.33 -13.43
C ASP A 179 -29.07 -10.70 -14.07
N LEU A 180 -28.01 -10.59 -13.25
CA LEU A 180 -26.82 -9.84 -13.58
C LEU A 180 -25.71 -10.77 -14.07
N ASP A 181 -24.99 -10.32 -15.08
CA ASP A 181 -23.77 -10.94 -15.56
C ASP A 181 -22.72 -10.99 -14.43
N GLU A 182 -22.05 -12.14 -14.24
CA GLU A 182 -21.08 -12.39 -13.17
C GLU A 182 -19.93 -11.37 -13.15
N ASP A 183 -19.59 -10.79 -14.30
CA ASP A 183 -18.50 -9.84 -14.47
C ASP A 183 -18.90 -8.36 -14.32
N THR A 184 -20.17 -8.08 -14.07
CA THR A 184 -20.65 -6.69 -13.97
C THR A 184 -20.61 -6.18 -12.52
N PRO A 185 -19.79 -5.15 -12.21
CA PRO A 185 -19.76 -4.54 -10.88
C PRO A 185 -21.09 -3.84 -10.58
N ILE A 186 -21.62 -4.11 -9.39
CA ILE A 186 -22.89 -3.52 -8.93
C ILE A 186 -22.60 -2.49 -7.84
N GLU A 187 -22.98 -1.24 -8.06
CA GLU A 187 -23.02 -0.23 -7.02
C GLU A 187 -24.45 -0.06 -6.52
N ASN A 188 -24.73 -0.53 -5.30
CA ASN A 188 -26.05 -0.41 -4.70
C ASN A 188 -25.95 -0.10 -3.20
N LYS A 189 -26.65 0.94 -2.78
CA LYS A 189 -26.71 1.37 -1.36
C LYS A 189 -27.27 0.29 -0.44
N MET A 190 -28.13 -0.59 -0.92
CA MET A 190 -28.67 -1.71 -0.14
C MET A 190 -27.61 -2.77 0.11
N LEU A 191 -26.75 -3.07 -0.88
CA LEU A 191 -25.60 -3.97 -0.72
C LEU A 191 -24.60 -3.40 0.28
N THR A 192 -24.28 -2.12 0.18
CA THR A 192 -23.38 -1.44 1.13
C THR A 192 -23.89 -1.58 2.56
N ARG A 193 -25.20 -1.32 2.79
CA ARG A 193 -25.82 -1.49 4.10
C ARG A 193 -25.82 -2.94 4.59
N ALA A 194 -26.04 -3.91 3.69
CA ALA A 194 -26.01 -5.33 4.05
C ALA A 194 -24.62 -5.76 4.50
N ILE A 195 -23.56 -5.25 3.85
CA ILE A 195 -22.16 -5.49 4.22
C ILE A 195 -21.86 -4.86 5.60
N GLU A 196 -22.27 -3.61 5.81
CA GLU A 196 -22.08 -2.91 7.08
C GLU A 196 -22.81 -3.62 8.23
N ASN A 197 -24.01 -4.13 7.99
CA ASN A 197 -24.76 -4.93 8.96
C ASN A 197 -24.07 -6.26 9.25
N ALA A 198 -23.60 -6.95 8.23
CA ALA A 198 -22.83 -8.20 8.40
C ALA A 198 -21.60 -7.96 9.26
N GLN A 199 -20.84 -6.91 8.99
CA GLN A 199 -19.67 -6.51 9.75
C GLN A 199 -20.01 -6.16 11.22
N THR A 200 -21.09 -5.43 11.46
CA THR A 200 -21.56 -5.10 12.82
C THR A 200 -22.01 -6.33 13.61
N THR A 201 -22.50 -7.37 12.94
CA THR A 201 -22.91 -8.61 13.60
C THR A 201 -21.72 -9.42 14.10
N VAL A 202 -20.56 -9.25 13.48
CA VAL A 202 -19.31 -9.97 13.81
C VAL A 202 -18.50 -9.21 14.87
N GLU A 203 -18.52 -7.90 14.87
CA GLU A 203 -17.87 -7.05 15.88
C GLU A 203 -18.56 -7.18 17.26
#